data_80976b71856bb353d86044b348a56da4
#
_entry.id   80976b71856bb353d86044b348a56da4
#
_cell.length_a   1.000
_cell.length_b   1.000
_cell.length_c   1.000
_cell.angle_alpha   90.00
_cell.angle_beta   90.00
_cell.angle_gamma   90.00
#
_symmetry.space_group_name_H-M   'P 1'
#
loop_
_entity.id
_entity.type
_entity.pdbx_description
1 polymer ?
#
loop_
_entity_poly.entity_id
_entity_poly.type
_entity_poly.pdbx_seq_one_letter_code
_entity_poly.pdbx_strand_id
1 'polypeptide(L)'
;HSGGWVLFSPERCIGCDRCIRICRHDASPRIRWMSPEELLRELSKNRPFIRGVTVSGGECTLYPAFLRELAALLLSEGLELLLDSNGSYDFSEDPAGLLPLLSGVMLDVKAWKIEEHERVTGTGNEEVLRNLRSLLQCGKLYELRTVVVPGLFDYEGCIRECARLLRPYPEVRYKIIAFRKNGVRAEYRDFESPTEEEMSRLLEIAKSEGAAKVLTL
;
A
#
# COMPACT_ATOMS: atom_id res chain seq x y z
N HIS A 1 -23.15 -20.47 6.72
CA HIS A 1 -22.98 -20.09 5.29
C HIS A 1 -24.31 -20.20 4.58
N SER A 2 -24.96 -19.09 4.26
CA SER A 2 -26.06 -19.03 3.31
C SER A 2 -25.57 -18.31 2.05
N GLY A 3 -25.62 -18.99 0.88
CA GLY A 3 -25.29 -18.39 -0.40
C GLY A 3 -23.82 -17.94 -0.60
N GLY A 4 -22.84 -18.60 0.05
CA GLY A 4 -21.42 -18.28 -0.11
C GLY A 4 -20.92 -17.06 0.70
N TRP A 5 -21.77 -16.39 1.45
CA TRP A 5 -21.40 -15.26 2.28
C TRP A 5 -21.06 -15.68 3.71
N VAL A 6 -20.05 -15.02 4.30
CA VAL A 6 -19.70 -15.16 5.72
C VAL A 6 -20.33 -13.98 6.46
N LEU A 7 -21.27 -14.28 7.37
CA LEU A 7 -21.88 -13.28 8.23
C LEU A 7 -21.15 -13.24 9.58
N PHE A 8 -20.76 -12.05 10.00
CA PHE A 8 -20.16 -11.80 11.30
C PHE A 8 -21.17 -11.16 12.25
N SER A 9 -21.29 -11.74 13.46
CA SER A 9 -22.10 -11.18 14.56
C SER A 9 -21.16 -10.82 15.71
N PRO A 10 -20.94 -9.52 15.98
CA PRO A 10 -20.09 -9.07 17.08
C PRO A 10 -20.51 -9.62 18.45
N GLU A 11 -21.84 -9.71 18.70
CA GLU A 11 -22.42 -10.16 19.98
C GLU A 11 -22.13 -11.64 20.27
N ARG A 12 -21.90 -12.43 19.20
CA ARG A 12 -21.59 -13.87 19.28
C ARG A 12 -20.10 -14.17 19.19
N CYS A 13 -19.28 -13.14 18.94
CA CYS A 13 -17.84 -13.30 18.77
C CYS A 13 -17.13 -13.33 20.13
N ILE A 14 -16.43 -14.43 20.41
CA ILE A 14 -15.64 -14.61 21.64
C ILE A 14 -14.13 -14.31 21.42
N GLY A 15 -13.73 -13.81 20.26
CA GLY A 15 -12.35 -13.44 19.97
C GLY A 15 -11.37 -14.60 19.78
N CYS A 16 -11.85 -15.84 19.56
CA CYS A 16 -11.00 -17.05 19.53
C CYS A 16 -10.19 -17.27 18.24
N ASP A 17 -10.33 -16.42 17.21
CA ASP A 17 -9.66 -16.46 15.90
C ASP A 17 -9.81 -17.78 15.10
N ARG A 18 -10.75 -18.67 15.52
CA ARG A 18 -11.02 -19.92 14.80
C ARG A 18 -11.45 -19.67 13.36
N CYS A 19 -12.22 -18.59 13.10
CA CYS A 19 -12.65 -18.20 11.75
C CYS A 19 -11.48 -17.86 10.83
N ILE A 20 -10.43 -17.24 11.34
CA ILE A 20 -9.19 -16.93 10.60
C ILE A 20 -8.46 -18.22 10.29
N ARG A 21 -8.25 -19.08 11.30
CA ARG A 21 -7.53 -20.36 11.15
C ARG A 21 -8.19 -21.35 10.19
N ILE A 22 -9.52 -21.30 10.02
CA ILE A 22 -10.28 -22.15 9.10
C ILE A 22 -10.31 -21.54 7.68
N CYS A 23 -10.13 -20.25 7.55
CA CYS A 23 -10.17 -19.58 6.27
C CYS A 23 -8.89 -19.92 5.47
N ARG A 24 -9.05 -20.49 4.27
CA ARG A 24 -7.89 -20.79 3.40
C ARG A 24 -7.10 -19.55 2.94
N HIS A 25 -7.65 -18.35 3.18
CA HIS A 25 -7.05 -17.06 2.86
C HIS A 25 -6.63 -16.27 4.12
N ASP A 26 -6.65 -16.90 5.30
CA ASP A 26 -6.35 -16.28 6.60
C ASP A 26 -7.11 -14.96 6.83
N ALA A 27 -8.32 -14.83 6.24
CA ALA A 27 -9.12 -13.62 6.29
C ALA A 27 -10.03 -13.57 7.53
N SER A 28 -10.09 -12.41 8.18
CA SER A 28 -11.02 -12.16 9.27
C SER A 28 -12.41 -11.81 8.75
N PRO A 29 -13.48 -12.43 9.25
CA PRO A 29 -14.85 -12.00 8.96
C PRO A 29 -15.31 -10.81 9.79
N ARG A 30 -14.46 -10.27 10.68
CA ARG A 30 -14.78 -9.15 11.57
C ARG A 30 -14.71 -7.85 10.78
N ILE A 31 -15.73 -7.63 9.94
CA ILE A 31 -15.89 -6.39 9.16
C ILE A 31 -17.05 -5.56 9.71
N ARG A 32 -16.94 -4.25 9.54
CA ARG A 32 -18.01 -3.30 9.80
C ARG A 32 -18.27 -2.50 8.52
N TRP A 33 -19.51 -2.44 8.11
CA TRP A 33 -19.93 -1.53 7.05
C TRP A 33 -20.17 -0.17 7.68
N MET A 34 -19.54 0.85 7.11
CA MET A 34 -19.60 2.22 7.64
C MET A 34 -19.71 3.21 6.49
N SER A 35 -20.50 4.26 6.67
CA SER A 35 -20.43 5.42 5.81
C SER A 35 -19.19 6.26 6.13
N PRO A 36 -18.77 7.19 5.25
CA PRO A 36 -17.68 8.13 5.54
C PRO A 36 -17.88 8.91 6.84
N GLU A 37 -19.12 9.35 7.14
CA GLU A 37 -19.47 10.07 8.39
C GLU A 37 -19.39 9.17 9.62
N GLU A 38 -19.82 7.92 9.49
CA GLU A 38 -19.70 6.95 10.59
C GLU A 38 -18.23 6.67 10.90
N LEU A 39 -17.41 6.53 9.85
CA LEU A 39 -15.97 6.35 10.01
C LEU A 39 -15.34 7.59 10.64
N LEU A 40 -15.70 8.80 10.20
CA LEU A 40 -15.21 10.04 10.82
C LEU A 40 -15.55 10.10 12.31
N ARG A 41 -16.78 9.74 12.71
CA ARG A 41 -17.16 9.67 14.14
C ARG A 41 -16.30 8.70 14.95
N GLU A 42 -15.94 7.55 14.39
CA GLU A 42 -15.02 6.61 15.05
C GLU A 42 -13.61 7.20 15.19
N LEU A 43 -13.10 7.83 14.14
CA LEU A 43 -11.78 8.47 14.12
C LEU A 43 -11.68 9.64 15.09
N SER A 44 -12.78 10.40 15.24
CA SER A 44 -12.86 11.56 16.15
C SER A 44 -12.63 11.21 17.61
N LYS A 45 -12.84 9.96 18.01
CA LYS A 45 -12.51 9.46 19.36
C LYS A 45 -11.00 9.55 19.65
N ASN A 46 -10.18 9.52 18.62
CA ASN A 46 -8.72 9.58 18.69
C ASN A 46 -8.15 10.95 18.25
N ARG A 47 -9.02 11.95 18.01
CA ARG A 47 -8.65 13.25 17.44
C ARG A 47 -7.43 13.92 18.10
N PRO A 48 -7.29 13.89 19.47
CA PRO A 48 -6.14 14.51 20.12
C PRO A 48 -4.79 13.84 19.83
N PHE A 49 -4.80 12.61 19.32
CA PHE A 49 -3.60 11.79 19.13
C PHE A 49 -3.22 11.56 17.68
N ILE A 50 -4.05 11.99 16.71
CA ILE A 50 -3.84 11.75 15.29
C ILE A 50 -3.76 13.06 14.51
N ARG A 51 -2.87 13.09 13.50
CA ARG A 51 -2.81 14.17 12.50
C ARG A 51 -3.60 13.82 11.25
N GLY A 52 -3.83 12.55 11.01
CA GLY A 52 -4.50 12.04 9.84
C GLY A 52 -4.65 10.53 9.89
N VAL A 53 -5.10 9.97 8.80
CA VAL A 53 -5.32 8.54 8.64
C VAL A 53 -4.68 8.04 7.36
N THR A 54 -4.33 6.76 7.36
CA THR A 54 -3.95 6.03 6.16
C THR A 54 -5.05 5.06 5.83
N VAL A 55 -5.55 5.09 4.61
CA VAL A 55 -6.46 4.08 4.09
C VAL A 55 -5.66 3.06 3.30
N SER A 56 -5.80 1.80 3.71
CA SER A 56 -5.22 0.61 3.09
C SER A 56 -6.35 -0.39 2.81
N GLY A 57 -6.03 -1.62 2.47
CA GLY A 57 -7.03 -2.67 2.29
C GLY A 57 -6.49 -3.78 1.39
N GLY A 58 -7.33 -4.36 0.52
CA GLY A 58 -6.87 -5.05 -0.68
C GLY A 58 -6.31 -4.00 -1.64
N GLU A 59 -7.20 -3.23 -2.27
CA GLU A 59 -6.88 -1.97 -2.95
C GLU A 59 -7.96 -0.95 -2.62
N CYS A 60 -7.59 0.11 -1.90
CA CYS A 60 -8.56 1.10 -1.41
C CYS A 60 -9.18 1.93 -2.53
N THR A 61 -8.45 2.14 -3.62
CA THR A 61 -8.91 2.93 -4.77
C THR A 61 -10.00 2.25 -5.61
N LEU A 62 -10.37 1.02 -5.30
CA LEU A 62 -11.57 0.38 -5.85
C LEU A 62 -12.88 1.06 -5.40
N TYR A 63 -12.82 1.91 -4.37
CA TYR A 63 -13.96 2.65 -3.83
C TYR A 63 -13.71 4.17 -3.88
N PRO A 64 -13.47 4.75 -5.07
CA PRO A 64 -13.00 6.13 -5.19
C PRO A 64 -14.05 7.16 -4.71
N ALA A 65 -15.34 6.89 -4.89
CA ALA A 65 -16.41 7.76 -4.38
C ALA A 65 -16.39 7.85 -2.84
N PHE A 66 -16.26 6.69 -2.16
CA PHE A 66 -16.11 6.64 -0.71
C PHE A 66 -14.87 7.40 -0.23
N LEU A 67 -13.73 7.17 -0.89
CA LEU A 67 -12.48 7.86 -0.56
C LEU A 67 -12.58 9.37 -0.72
N ARG A 68 -13.22 9.84 -1.79
CA ARG A 68 -13.42 11.27 -2.04
C ARG A 68 -14.27 11.92 -0.95
N GLU A 69 -15.36 11.29 -0.57
CA GLU A 69 -16.25 11.79 0.48
C GLU A 69 -15.55 11.79 1.84
N LEU A 70 -14.87 10.72 2.19
CA LEU A 70 -14.07 10.62 3.42
C LEU A 70 -12.96 11.69 3.44
N ALA A 71 -12.25 11.87 2.33
CA ALA A 71 -11.18 12.85 2.22
C ALA A 71 -11.68 14.28 2.45
N ALA A 72 -12.84 14.63 1.86
CA ALA A 72 -13.45 15.95 2.06
C ALA A 72 -13.85 16.18 3.54
N LEU A 73 -14.43 15.16 4.19
CA LEU A 73 -14.78 15.22 5.61
C LEU A 73 -13.53 15.36 6.50
N LEU A 74 -12.48 14.58 6.25
CA LEU A 74 -11.23 14.66 7.01
C LEU A 74 -10.56 16.03 6.84
N LEU A 75 -10.54 16.56 5.62
CA LEU A 75 -9.98 17.87 5.32
C LEU A 75 -10.71 18.98 6.08
N SER A 76 -12.06 18.92 6.18
CA SER A 76 -12.85 19.89 6.95
C SER A 76 -12.53 19.86 8.45
N GLU A 77 -12.07 18.73 8.97
CA GLU A 77 -11.61 18.55 10.35
C GLU A 77 -10.11 18.83 10.54
N GLY A 78 -9.41 19.27 9.51
CA GLY A 78 -7.96 19.49 9.54
C GLY A 78 -7.16 18.19 9.74
N LEU A 79 -7.66 17.06 9.23
CA LEU A 79 -6.99 15.76 9.24
C LEU A 79 -6.42 15.44 7.88
N GLU A 80 -5.22 14.85 7.86
CA GLU A 80 -4.56 14.38 6.66
C GLU A 80 -5.12 13.02 6.22
N LEU A 81 -5.13 12.77 4.90
CA LEU A 81 -5.43 11.46 4.33
C LEU A 81 -4.29 10.99 3.43
N LEU A 82 -3.74 9.83 3.76
CA LEU A 82 -2.80 9.09 2.92
C LEU A 82 -3.48 7.84 2.35
N LEU A 83 -3.20 7.52 1.10
CA LEU A 83 -3.60 6.25 0.49
C LEU A 83 -2.41 5.30 0.41
N ASP A 84 -2.66 4.03 0.72
CA ASP A 84 -1.75 2.91 0.50
C ASP A 84 -2.28 2.13 -0.71
N SER A 85 -1.62 2.29 -1.87
CA SER A 85 -2.14 1.84 -3.16
C SER A 85 -1.13 0.98 -3.92
N ASN A 86 -1.65 -0.02 -4.62
CA ASN A 86 -0.90 -0.82 -5.58
C ASN A 86 -0.72 -0.14 -6.95
N GLY A 87 -1.29 1.05 -7.13
CA GLY A 87 -1.16 1.86 -8.34
C GLY A 87 -2.06 1.42 -9.50
N SER A 88 -3.13 0.66 -9.25
CA SER A 88 -4.10 0.27 -10.28
C SER A 88 -5.15 1.35 -10.59
N TYR A 89 -5.24 2.40 -9.78
CA TYR A 89 -6.06 3.58 -10.07
C TYR A 89 -5.26 4.57 -10.91
N ASP A 90 -5.88 5.12 -11.95
CA ASP A 90 -5.23 6.13 -12.79
C ASP A 90 -5.13 7.48 -12.06
N PHE A 91 -4.03 7.68 -11.34
CA PHE A 91 -3.75 8.96 -10.67
C PHE A 91 -3.35 10.07 -11.67
N SER A 92 -2.98 9.73 -12.90
CA SER A 92 -2.60 10.73 -13.91
C SER A 92 -3.82 11.49 -14.46
N GLU A 93 -4.92 10.80 -14.63
CA GLU A 93 -6.21 11.39 -15.04
C GLU A 93 -7.09 11.76 -13.86
N ASP A 94 -6.91 11.09 -12.73
CA ASP A 94 -7.67 11.28 -11.48
C ASP A 94 -9.18 11.40 -11.69
N PRO A 95 -9.85 10.39 -12.29
CA PRO A 95 -11.25 10.50 -12.74
C PRO A 95 -12.23 10.76 -11.59
N ALA A 96 -11.87 10.46 -10.36
CA ALA A 96 -12.69 10.74 -9.19
C ALA A 96 -12.35 12.07 -8.49
N GLY A 97 -11.29 12.78 -8.90
CA GLY A 97 -10.83 14.02 -8.27
C GLY A 97 -10.33 13.79 -6.84
N LEU A 98 -9.54 12.74 -6.61
CA LEU A 98 -8.99 12.39 -5.30
C LEU A 98 -7.76 13.22 -4.94
N LEU A 99 -6.84 13.43 -5.87
CA LEU A 99 -5.52 14.00 -5.61
C LEU A 99 -5.55 15.35 -4.88
N PRO A 100 -6.44 16.30 -5.20
CA PRO A 100 -6.51 17.57 -4.47
C PRO A 100 -6.84 17.40 -2.98
N LEU A 101 -7.57 16.34 -2.63
CA LEU A 101 -8.05 16.08 -1.26
C LEU A 101 -7.08 15.24 -0.43
N LEU A 102 -6.09 14.59 -1.08
CA LEU A 102 -5.12 13.74 -0.41
C LEU A 102 -3.90 14.53 0.08
N SER A 103 -3.37 14.13 1.22
CA SER A 103 -2.05 14.57 1.67
C SER A 103 -0.93 13.85 0.92
N GLY A 104 -1.17 12.65 0.42
CA GLY A 104 -0.24 11.91 -0.42
C GLY A 104 -0.65 10.46 -0.65
N VAL A 105 0.14 9.80 -1.49
CA VAL A 105 0.00 8.38 -1.85
C VAL A 105 1.28 7.64 -1.48
N MET A 106 1.13 6.49 -0.84
CA MET A 106 2.17 5.50 -0.68
C MET A 106 1.97 4.47 -1.79
N LEU A 107 2.93 4.38 -2.71
CA LEU A 107 2.81 3.58 -3.92
C LEU A 107 3.72 2.35 -3.86
N ASP A 108 3.17 1.20 -4.16
CA ASP A 108 3.91 -0.05 -4.30
C ASP A 108 4.38 -0.27 -5.74
N VAL A 109 5.68 -0.41 -5.96
CA VAL A 109 6.26 -0.93 -7.20
C VAL A 109 6.74 -2.35 -6.94
N LYS A 110 6.03 -3.34 -7.51
CA LYS A 110 6.27 -4.77 -7.24
C LYS A 110 7.41 -5.35 -8.06
N ALA A 111 7.60 -4.89 -9.30
CA ALA A 111 8.77 -5.16 -10.14
C ALA A 111 8.89 -4.07 -11.21
N TRP A 112 10.11 -3.87 -11.74
CA TRP A 112 10.37 -2.86 -12.77
C TRP A 112 10.14 -3.38 -14.18
N LYS A 113 10.54 -4.63 -14.45
CA LYS A 113 10.33 -5.27 -15.76
C LYS A 113 8.89 -5.76 -15.85
N ILE A 114 8.25 -5.55 -17.01
CA ILE A 114 6.86 -5.89 -17.23
C ILE A 114 6.57 -7.39 -17.00
N GLU A 115 7.42 -8.25 -17.54
CA GLU A 115 7.26 -9.70 -17.46
C GLU A 115 7.40 -10.21 -16.01
N GLU A 116 8.24 -9.54 -15.22
CA GLU A 116 8.37 -9.85 -13.80
C GLU A 116 7.17 -9.34 -13.00
N HIS A 117 6.66 -8.15 -13.34
CA HIS A 117 5.48 -7.58 -12.70
C HIS A 117 4.24 -8.43 -12.99
N GLU A 118 4.05 -8.86 -14.24
CA GLU A 118 2.97 -9.78 -14.64
C GLU A 118 3.05 -11.10 -13.88
N ARG A 119 4.24 -11.67 -13.72
CA ARG A 119 4.45 -12.91 -12.95
C ARG A 119 4.09 -12.73 -11.46
N VAL A 120 4.37 -11.58 -10.88
CA VAL A 120 4.13 -11.29 -9.45
C VAL A 120 2.68 -10.89 -9.18
N THR A 121 2.05 -10.12 -10.07
CA THR A 121 0.76 -9.47 -9.83
C THR A 121 -0.38 -9.97 -10.73
N GLY A 122 -0.04 -10.57 -11.88
CA GLY A 122 -0.99 -10.95 -12.92
C GLY A 122 -1.31 -9.85 -13.94
N THR A 123 -0.68 -8.67 -13.83
CA THR A 123 -0.89 -7.51 -14.74
C THR A 123 0.42 -6.82 -15.05
N GLY A 124 0.47 -6.06 -16.15
CA GLY A 124 1.59 -5.19 -16.50
C GLY A 124 1.82 -4.06 -15.47
N ASN A 125 2.93 -3.35 -15.60
CA ASN A 125 3.31 -2.27 -14.68
C ASN A 125 3.24 -0.86 -15.30
N GLU A 126 2.75 -0.74 -16.51
CA GLU A 126 2.72 0.53 -17.25
C GLU A 126 1.92 1.59 -16.49
N GLU A 127 0.76 1.19 -15.93
CA GLU A 127 -0.09 2.05 -15.11
C GLU A 127 0.64 2.49 -13.83
N VAL A 128 1.25 1.55 -13.13
CA VAL A 128 1.99 1.83 -11.89
C VAL A 128 3.15 2.78 -12.14
N LEU A 129 3.92 2.58 -13.21
CA LEU A 129 5.06 3.45 -13.57
C LEU A 129 4.62 4.81 -14.10
N ARG A 130 3.46 4.90 -14.78
CA ARG A 130 2.84 6.17 -15.16
C ARG A 130 2.42 6.93 -13.91
N ASN A 131 1.72 6.28 -13.00
CA ASN A 131 1.29 6.83 -11.72
C ASN A 131 2.48 7.29 -10.86
N LEU A 132 3.56 6.51 -10.79
CA LEU A 132 4.79 6.90 -10.09
C LEU A 132 5.30 8.27 -10.58
N ARG A 133 5.41 8.44 -11.91
CA ARG A 133 5.89 9.69 -12.52
C ARG A 133 4.91 10.85 -12.28
N SER A 134 3.61 10.61 -12.45
CA SER A 134 2.58 11.63 -12.23
C SER A 134 2.55 12.10 -10.77
N LEU A 135 2.57 11.18 -9.82
CA LEU A 135 2.58 11.49 -8.38
C LEU A 135 3.84 12.23 -7.94
N LEU A 136 5.00 11.94 -8.54
CA LEU A 136 6.23 12.70 -8.33
C LEU A 136 6.08 14.12 -8.86
N GLN A 137 5.61 14.29 -10.09
CA GLN A 137 5.46 15.61 -10.73
C GLN A 137 4.48 16.52 -10.01
N CYS A 138 3.37 15.99 -9.51
CA CYS A 138 2.37 16.77 -8.76
C CYS A 138 2.65 16.87 -7.26
N GLY A 139 3.77 16.31 -6.76
CA GLY A 139 4.15 16.37 -5.33
C GLY A 139 3.25 15.55 -4.41
N LYS A 140 2.56 14.53 -4.93
CA LYS A 140 1.65 13.68 -4.15
C LYS A 140 2.21 12.30 -3.82
N LEU A 141 3.42 11.96 -4.28
CA LEU A 141 4.09 10.75 -3.82
C LEU A 141 4.66 10.96 -2.43
N TYR A 142 4.02 10.40 -1.43
CA TYR A 142 4.47 10.47 -0.04
C TYR A 142 5.57 9.45 0.28
N GLU A 143 5.41 8.22 -0.23
CA GLU A 143 6.34 7.11 -0.02
C GLU A 143 6.29 6.15 -1.20
N LEU A 144 7.45 5.75 -1.69
CA LEU A 144 7.59 4.64 -2.64
C LEU A 144 7.96 3.37 -1.88
N ARG A 145 7.44 2.23 -2.31
CA ARG A 145 7.68 0.94 -1.64
C ARG A 145 8.05 -0.14 -2.63
N THR A 146 9.02 -0.98 -2.25
CA THR A 146 9.37 -2.22 -2.96
C THR A 146 9.58 -3.34 -1.94
N VAL A 147 8.92 -4.48 -2.16
CA VAL A 147 9.12 -5.67 -1.31
C VAL A 147 10.20 -6.54 -1.94
N VAL A 148 11.21 -6.91 -1.17
CA VAL A 148 12.33 -7.77 -1.59
C VAL A 148 11.96 -9.23 -1.36
N VAL A 149 11.85 -10.01 -2.46
CA VAL A 149 11.57 -11.44 -2.42
C VAL A 149 12.67 -12.16 -3.19
N PRO A 150 13.68 -12.73 -2.51
CA PRO A 150 14.79 -13.42 -3.16
C PRO A 150 14.30 -14.54 -4.09
N GLY A 151 14.84 -14.58 -5.31
CA GLY A 151 14.49 -15.60 -6.31
C GLY A 151 13.18 -15.39 -7.07
N LEU A 152 12.38 -14.37 -6.73
CA LEU A 152 11.09 -14.12 -7.42
C LEU A 152 11.26 -13.20 -8.64
N PHE A 153 12.00 -12.10 -8.51
CA PHE A 153 12.22 -11.11 -9.57
C PHE A 153 13.53 -10.34 -9.31
N ASP A 154 13.94 -9.50 -10.26
CA ASP A 154 15.11 -8.61 -10.15
C ASP A 154 14.79 -7.40 -9.27
N TYR A 155 14.70 -7.62 -7.94
CA TYR A 155 14.41 -6.55 -6.98
C TYR A 155 15.54 -5.52 -6.89
N GLU A 156 16.81 -5.90 -7.12
CA GLU A 156 17.93 -4.95 -7.14
C GLU A 156 17.81 -3.99 -8.32
N GLY A 157 17.54 -4.50 -9.53
CA GLY A 157 17.27 -3.66 -10.69
C GLY A 157 16.08 -2.74 -10.48
N CYS A 158 14.99 -3.25 -9.90
CA CYS A 158 13.82 -2.45 -9.53
C CYS A 158 14.19 -1.31 -8.57
N ILE A 159 14.96 -1.61 -7.52
CA ILE A 159 15.38 -0.61 -6.52
C ILE A 159 16.27 0.46 -7.16
N ARG A 160 17.20 0.11 -8.04
CA ARG A 160 18.04 1.06 -8.75
C ARG A 160 17.22 2.04 -9.59
N GLU A 161 16.30 1.52 -10.41
CA GLU A 161 15.49 2.36 -11.29
C GLU A 161 14.54 3.27 -10.47
N CYS A 162 13.90 2.75 -9.43
CA CYS A 162 13.11 3.55 -8.50
C CYS A 162 13.94 4.66 -7.84
N ALA A 163 15.13 4.34 -7.35
CA ALA A 163 16.01 5.31 -6.70
C ALA A 163 16.48 6.41 -7.65
N ARG A 164 16.80 6.07 -8.92
CA ARG A 164 17.13 7.05 -9.96
C ARG A 164 16.02 8.05 -10.22
N LEU A 165 14.76 7.57 -10.28
CA LEU A 165 13.60 8.44 -10.42
C LEU A 165 13.41 9.35 -9.21
N LEU A 166 13.79 8.93 -8.02
CA LEU A 166 13.67 9.72 -6.79
C LEU A 166 14.78 10.77 -6.62
N ARG A 167 15.85 10.73 -7.41
CA ARG A 167 16.98 11.68 -7.29
C ARG A 167 16.57 13.16 -7.27
N PRO A 168 15.62 13.62 -8.12
CA PRO A 168 15.15 15.01 -8.09
C PRO A 168 14.18 15.33 -6.93
N TYR A 169 13.78 14.33 -6.13
CA TYR A 169 12.71 14.42 -5.13
C TYR A 169 13.20 13.97 -3.74
N PRO A 170 14.13 14.72 -3.11
CA PRO A 170 14.80 14.30 -1.87
C PRO A 170 13.84 14.20 -0.65
N GLU A 171 12.64 14.76 -0.74
CA GLU A 171 11.60 14.70 0.29
C GLU A 171 10.86 13.37 0.30
N VAL A 172 10.81 12.64 -0.81
CA VAL A 172 10.08 11.38 -0.93
C VAL A 172 10.83 10.26 -0.21
N ARG A 173 10.10 9.52 0.62
CA ARG A 173 10.64 8.32 1.26
C ARG A 173 10.64 7.14 0.30
N TYR A 174 11.71 6.37 0.33
CA TYR A 174 11.77 5.07 -0.30
C TYR A 174 11.89 3.98 0.76
N LYS A 175 10.88 3.12 0.85
CA LYS A 175 10.84 2.02 1.80
C LYS A 175 11.10 0.69 1.08
N ILE A 176 12.20 0.05 1.42
CA ILE A 176 12.58 -1.29 0.96
C ILE A 176 12.17 -2.26 2.05
N ILE A 177 11.25 -3.18 1.73
CA ILE A 177 10.58 -4.04 2.72
C ILE A 177 11.04 -5.47 2.52
N ALA A 178 11.57 -6.10 3.57
CA ALA A 178 11.88 -7.51 3.56
C ALA A 178 10.60 -8.35 3.48
N PHE A 179 10.58 -9.32 2.58
CA PHE A 179 9.52 -10.31 2.51
C PHE A 179 9.40 -11.07 3.82
N ARG A 180 8.17 -11.31 4.25
CA ARG A 180 7.85 -12.11 5.44
C ARG A 180 6.84 -13.19 5.08
N LYS A 181 7.06 -14.41 5.54
CA LYS A 181 6.22 -15.59 5.23
C LYS A 181 4.81 -15.54 5.85
N ASN A 182 4.57 -14.61 6.79
CA ASN A 182 3.30 -14.53 7.51
C ASN A 182 2.21 -13.88 6.63
N GLY A 183 1.07 -14.55 6.51
CA GLY A 183 -0.10 -14.03 5.78
C GLY A 183 -0.02 -14.09 4.26
N VAL A 184 1.03 -14.73 3.69
CA VAL A 184 1.18 -14.88 2.23
C VAL A 184 0.40 -16.08 1.71
N ARG A 185 0.05 -16.04 0.41
CA ARG A 185 -0.57 -17.16 -0.29
C ARG A 185 0.35 -18.38 -0.25
N ALA A 186 -0.24 -19.59 -0.35
CA ALA A 186 0.49 -20.85 -0.24
C ALA A 186 1.66 -20.97 -1.23
N GLU A 187 1.49 -20.48 -2.45
CA GLU A 187 2.50 -20.50 -3.52
C GLU A 187 3.76 -19.67 -3.23
N TYR A 188 3.70 -18.73 -2.27
CA TYR A 188 4.84 -17.87 -1.90
C TYR A 188 5.50 -18.27 -0.57
N ARG A 189 5.00 -19.29 0.12
CA ARG A 189 5.52 -19.72 1.44
C ARG A 189 6.92 -20.29 1.40
N ASP A 190 7.33 -20.81 0.23
CA ASP A 190 8.65 -21.43 0.04
C ASP A 190 9.75 -20.41 -0.25
N PHE A 191 9.39 -19.17 -0.56
CA PHE A 191 10.39 -18.10 -0.73
C PHE A 191 11.04 -17.74 0.59
N GLU A 192 12.35 -17.48 0.57
CA GLU A 192 13.08 -17.05 1.75
C GLU A 192 12.96 -15.53 1.96
N SER A 193 13.07 -15.12 3.22
CA SER A 193 13.24 -13.70 3.54
C SER A 193 14.68 -13.27 3.21
N PRO A 194 14.90 -12.03 2.74
CA PRO A 194 16.26 -11.52 2.55
C PRO A 194 16.98 -11.41 3.89
N THR A 195 18.31 -11.53 3.86
CA THR A 195 19.15 -11.36 5.05
C THR A 195 19.30 -9.88 5.42
N GLU A 196 19.69 -9.59 6.65
CA GLU A 196 20.00 -8.22 7.10
C GLU A 196 21.15 -7.60 6.29
N GLU A 197 22.15 -8.40 5.92
CA GLU A 197 23.26 -7.96 5.06
C GLU A 197 22.77 -7.55 3.67
N GLU A 198 21.88 -8.36 3.10
CA GLU A 198 21.27 -8.05 1.81
C GLU A 198 20.42 -6.77 1.87
N MET A 199 19.60 -6.61 2.90
CA MET A 199 18.81 -5.40 3.10
C MET A 199 19.69 -4.16 3.29
N SER A 200 20.79 -4.28 4.03
CA SER A 200 21.78 -3.21 4.21
C SER A 200 22.46 -2.85 2.89
N ARG A 201 22.83 -3.84 2.08
CA ARG A 201 23.42 -3.63 0.75
C ARG A 201 22.43 -2.91 -0.18
N LEU A 202 21.15 -3.29 -0.18
CA LEU A 202 20.11 -2.66 -1.00
C LEU A 202 19.84 -1.21 -0.57
N LEU A 203 19.89 -0.92 0.73
CA LEU A 203 19.83 0.44 1.25
C LEU A 203 20.94 1.32 0.66
N GLU A 204 22.20 0.85 0.68
CA GLU A 204 23.33 1.61 0.16
C GLU A 204 23.26 1.76 -1.38
N ILE A 205 22.76 0.76 -2.09
CA ILE A 205 22.47 0.84 -3.52
C ILE A 205 21.46 1.96 -3.79
N ALA A 206 20.34 1.98 -3.10
CA ALA A 206 19.30 2.99 -3.31
C ALA A 206 19.83 4.42 -3.04
N LYS A 207 20.63 4.60 -1.98
CA LYS A 207 21.27 5.89 -1.69
C LYS A 207 22.26 6.30 -2.79
N SER A 208 23.11 5.38 -3.25
CA SER A 208 24.10 5.66 -4.28
C SER A 208 23.46 6.03 -5.63
N GLU A 209 22.30 5.48 -5.94
CA GLU A 209 21.54 5.81 -7.15
C GLU A 209 20.74 7.12 -7.03
N GLY A 210 20.61 7.69 -5.82
CA GLY A 210 20.12 9.06 -5.62
C GLY A 210 18.89 9.22 -4.71
N ALA A 211 18.36 8.15 -4.15
CA ALA A 211 17.27 8.26 -3.17
C ALA A 211 17.80 8.82 -1.84
N ALA A 212 17.32 9.98 -1.41
CA ALA A 212 17.84 10.67 -0.22
C ALA A 212 17.30 10.09 1.10
N LYS A 213 16.04 9.65 1.13
CA LYS A 213 15.37 9.15 2.33
C LYS A 213 15.01 7.67 2.14
N VAL A 214 15.95 6.77 2.41
CA VAL A 214 15.75 5.32 2.29
C VAL A 214 15.60 4.68 3.66
N LEU A 215 14.61 3.79 3.79
CA LEU A 215 14.35 2.98 4.98
C LEU A 215 14.26 1.51 4.58
N THR A 216 14.78 0.62 5.43
CA THR A 216 14.57 -0.84 5.33
C THR A 216 13.70 -1.32 6.49
N LEU A 217 12.82 -2.29 6.23
CA LEU A 217 11.94 -2.91 7.22
C LEU A 217 11.97 -4.44 7.10
#